data_9a7f9c8314b0ee89a1e467e0aa0466bf
#
_entry.id   9a7f9c8314b0ee89a1e467e0aa0466bf
#
_cell.length_a   1.000
_cell.length_b   1.000
_cell.length_c   1.000
_cell.angle_alpha   90.00
_cell.angle_beta   90.00
_cell.angle_gamma   90.00
#
_symmetry.space_group_name_H-M   'P 1'
#
loop_
_entity.id
_entity.type
_entity.pdbx_description
1 polymer ?
#
loop_
_entity_poly.entity_id
_entity_poly.type
_entity_poly.pdbx_seq_one_letter_code
_entity_poly.pdbx_strand_id
1 'polypeptide(L)' 'MILRSIDLHGLTYNQVEDILPNWIINNYNEGSDDFEIITGNSYKMKLLVKKICSDNGFRAEENWNGNSGTLLVSLDKI' A
#
# COMPACT_ATOMS: atom_id res chain seq x y z
N MET A 1 -3.31 2.52 -18.50
CA MET A 1 -3.64 2.80 -17.08
C MET A 1 -2.35 2.98 -16.30
N ILE A 2 -2.24 4.06 -15.52
CA ILE A 2 -1.02 4.35 -14.78
C ILE A 2 -1.17 3.76 -13.37
N LEU A 3 -0.25 2.88 -12.99
CA LEU A 3 -0.19 2.34 -11.63
C LEU A 3 0.34 3.45 -10.72
N ARG A 4 -0.46 3.82 -9.73
CA ARG A 4 -0.05 4.83 -8.75
C ARG A 4 0.77 4.19 -7.65
N SER A 5 1.81 4.87 -7.23
CA SER A 5 2.70 4.34 -6.21
C SER A 5 3.02 5.37 -5.14
N ILE A 6 3.34 4.88 -3.96
CA ILE A 6 3.80 5.70 -2.85
C ILE A 6 5.01 5.02 -2.22
N ASP A 7 6.03 5.80 -1.90
CA ASP A 7 7.23 5.31 -1.26
C ASP A 7 7.19 5.63 0.23
N LEU A 8 7.06 4.59 1.04
CA LEU A 8 7.02 4.72 2.50
C LEU A 8 8.38 4.45 3.15
N HIS A 9 9.38 4.14 2.32
CA HIS A 9 10.73 3.86 2.81
C HIS A 9 11.26 5.06 3.61
N GLY A 10 11.75 4.79 4.83
CA GLY A 10 12.27 5.84 5.67
C GLY A 10 11.25 6.58 6.54
N LEU A 11 9.96 6.33 6.37
CA LEU A 11 8.93 6.91 7.24
C LEU A 11 8.78 6.09 8.52
N THR A 12 8.36 6.77 9.59
CA THR A 12 8.01 6.07 10.83
C THR A 12 6.65 5.39 10.68
N TYR A 13 6.38 4.43 11.56
CA TYR A 13 5.09 3.75 11.55
C TYR A 13 3.93 4.74 11.79
N ASN A 14 4.13 5.69 12.71
CA ASN A 14 3.10 6.71 12.98
C ASN A 14 2.82 7.56 11.75
N GLN A 15 3.87 7.93 11.00
CA GLN A 15 3.69 8.69 9.77
C GLN A 15 2.91 7.90 8.73
N VAL A 16 3.20 6.61 8.62
CA VAL A 16 2.48 5.74 7.68
C VAL A 16 1.01 5.61 8.07
N GLU A 17 0.73 5.45 9.36
CA GLU A 17 -0.65 5.37 9.84
C GLU A 17 -1.45 6.64 9.55
N ASP A 18 -0.79 7.80 9.56
CA ASP A 18 -1.44 9.08 9.25
C ASP A 18 -1.65 9.27 7.75
N ILE A 19 -0.66 8.91 6.95
CA ILE A 19 -0.61 9.26 5.52
C ILE A 19 -1.34 8.22 4.66
N LEU A 20 -1.10 6.94 4.93
CA LEU A 20 -1.47 5.89 3.99
C LEU A 20 -2.98 5.74 3.80
N PRO A 21 -3.81 5.75 4.85
CA PRO A 21 -5.25 5.62 4.65
C PRO A 21 -5.81 6.72 3.76
N ASN A 22 -5.41 7.95 4.00
CA ASN A 22 -5.86 9.09 3.20
C ASN A 22 -5.37 8.99 1.76
N TRP A 23 -4.12 8.57 1.57
CA TRP A 23 -3.56 8.42 0.22
C TRP A 23 -4.35 7.38 -0.58
N ILE A 24 -4.66 6.23 0.03
CA ILE A 24 -5.41 5.16 -0.63
C ILE A 24 -6.80 5.67 -1.02
N ILE A 25 -7.52 6.28 -0.08
CA ILE A 25 -8.88 6.71 -0.32
C ILE A 25 -8.92 7.82 -1.38
N ASN A 26 -8.00 8.78 -1.31
CA ASN A 26 -7.96 9.86 -2.29
C ASN A 26 -7.70 9.33 -3.69
N ASN A 27 -6.77 8.39 -3.84
CA ASN A 27 -6.47 7.83 -5.15
C ASN A 27 -7.61 6.94 -5.65
N TYR A 28 -8.26 6.21 -4.75
CA TYR A 28 -9.43 5.42 -5.13
C TYR A 28 -10.55 6.32 -5.63
N ASN A 29 -10.79 7.45 -4.96
CA ASN A 29 -11.82 8.41 -5.37
C ASN A 29 -11.51 9.04 -6.73
N GLU A 30 -10.24 9.09 -7.12
CA GLU A 30 -9.82 9.58 -8.43
C GLU A 30 -9.89 8.51 -9.51
N GLY A 31 -10.38 7.32 -9.18
CA GLY A 31 -10.58 6.25 -10.16
C GLY A 31 -9.53 5.16 -10.17
N SER A 32 -8.55 5.21 -9.27
CA SER A 32 -7.51 4.17 -9.19
C SER A 32 -7.91 3.11 -8.18
N ASP A 33 -7.90 1.86 -8.59
CA ASP A 33 -8.19 0.75 -7.69
C ASP A 33 -7.00 -0.22 -7.50
N ASP A 34 -5.88 0.08 -8.15
CA ASP A 34 -4.62 -0.66 -7.98
C ASP A 34 -3.51 0.29 -7.61
N PHE A 35 -2.69 -0.09 -6.64
CA PHE A 35 -1.58 0.74 -6.17
C PHE A 35 -0.34 -0.11 -5.95
N GLU A 36 0.83 0.56 -6.00
CA GLU A 36 2.09 -0.03 -5.58
C GLU A 36 2.58 0.72 -4.36
N ILE A 37 2.90 0.00 -3.28
CA ILE A 37 3.40 0.62 -2.06
C ILE A 37 4.81 0.13 -1.80
N ILE A 38 5.76 1.05 -1.79
CA ILE A 38 7.17 0.75 -1.58
C ILE A 38 7.44 0.83 -0.09
N THR A 39 7.68 -0.33 0.53
CA THR A 39 7.88 -0.45 1.97
C THR A 39 9.35 -0.59 2.37
N GLY A 40 10.23 -0.86 1.38
CA GLY A 40 11.55 -1.37 1.68
C GLY A 40 11.46 -2.81 2.19
N ASN A 41 12.55 -3.32 2.75
CA ASN A 41 12.61 -4.72 3.18
C ASN A 41 12.15 -4.93 4.63
N SER A 42 11.46 -3.96 5.22
CA SER A 42 10.99 -4.09 6.60
C SER A 42 9.76 -4.98 6.67
N TYR A 43 9.90 -6.11 7.36
CA TYR A 43 8.78 -7.03 7.58
C TYR A 43 7.67 -6.35 8.38
N LYS A 44 8.04 -5.59 9.42
CA LYS A 44 7.05 -4.89 10.26
C LYS A 44 6.29 -3.84 9.45
N MET A 45 6.97 -3.12 8.58
CA MET A 45 6.30 -2.14 7.72
C MET A 45 5.31 -2.81 6.78
N LYS A 46 5.70 -3.96 6.21
CA LYS A 46 4.79 -4.70 5.34
C LYS A 46 3.55 -5.17 6.08
N LEU A 47 3.69 -5.66 7.31
CA LEU A 47 2.54 -6.06 8.13
C LEU A 47 1.63 -4.88 8.42
N LEU A 48 2.19 -3.73 8.76
CA LEU A 48 1.42 -2.52 9.03
C LEU A 48 0.64 -2.09 7.78
N VAL A 49 1.29 -2.07 6.63
CA VAL A 49 0.66 -1.69 5.38
C VAL A 49 -0.47 -2.64 5.03
N LYS A 50 -0.25 -3.95 5.19
CA LYS A 50 -1.29 -4.95 4.94
C LYS A 50 -2.50 -4.74 5.85
N LYS A 51 -2.27 -4.41 7.11
CA LYS A 51 -3.35 -4.15 8.05
C LYS A 51 -4.14 -2.92 7.66
N ILE A 52 -3.45 -1.83 7.32
CA ILE A 52 -4.11 -0.58 6.92
C ILE A 52 -4.94 -0.81 5.66
N CYS A 53 -4.40 -1.50 4.68
CA CYS A 53 -5.13 -1.79 3.45
C CYS A 53 -6.36 -2.64 3.72
N SER A 54 -6.22 -3.69 4.52
CA SER A 54 -7.33 -4.56 4.87
C SER A 54 -8.44 -3.81 5.60
N ASP A 55 -8.05 -2.92 6.53
CA ASP A 55 -9.02 -2.12 7.28
C ASP A 55 -9.80 -1.17 6.38
N ASN A 56 -9.27 -0.85 5.21
CA ASN A 56 -9.90 0.05 4.25
C ASN A 56 -10.51 -0.67 3.05
N GLY A 57 -10.60 -2.00 3.09
CA GLY A 57 -11.24 -2.78 2.04
C GLY A 57 -10.34 -3.11 0.86
N PHE A 58 -9.03 -3.08 1.07
CA PHE A 58 -8.06 -3.40 0.02
C PHE A 58 -7.22 -4.61 0.42
N ARG A 59 -6.72 -5.32 -0.61
CA ARG A 59 -5.82 -6.45 -0.44
C ARG A 59 -4.42 -6.02 -0.82
N ALA A 60 -3.44 -6.31 0.04
CA ALA A 60 -2.03 -6.06 -0.24
C ALA A 60 -1.31 -7.39 -0.38
N GLU A 61 -0.59 -7.57 -1.47
CA GLU A 61 0.14 -8.81 -1.75
C GLU A 61 1.60 -8.51 -2.07
N GLU A 62 2.46 -9.50 -1.82
CA GLU A 62 3.86 -9.38 -2.17
C GLU A 62 4.01 -9.27 -3.69
N ASN A 63 4.98 -8.46 -4.11
CA ASN A 63 5.29 -8.34 -5.52
C ASN A 63 6.29 -9.44 -5.90
N TRP A 64 5.77 -10.52 -6.48
CA TRP A 64 6.58 -11.69 -6.84
C TRP A 64 7.46 -11.48 -8.07
N ASN A 65 7.32 -10.36 -8.78
CA ASN A 65 8.08 -10.08 -10.00
C ASN A 65 9.41 -9.40 -9.73
N GLY A 66 10.01 -9.68 -8.58
CA GLY A 66 11.40 -9.37 -8.37
C GLY A 66 11.71 -8.17 -7.49
N ASN A 67 10.73 -7.49 -6.95
CA ASN A 67 11.00 -6.36 -6.08
C ASN A 67 10.46 -6.65 -4.67
N SER A 68 11.32 -7.20 -3.81
CA SER A 68 10.93 -7.63 -2.47
C SER A 68 10.56 -6.47 -1.54
N GLY A 69 10.85 -5.24 -1.93
CA GLY A 69 10.54 -4.07 -1.13
C GLY A 69 9.21 -3.42 -1.45
N THR A 70 8.34 -4.06 -2.22
CA THR A 70 7.06 -3.47 -2.62
C THR A 70 5.90 -4.41 -2.38
N LEU A 71 4.72 -3.83 -2.19
CA LEU A 71 3.45 -4.55 -2.13
C LEU A 71 2.54 -4.05 -3.24
N LEU A 72 1.80 -4.95 -3.86
CA LEU A 72 0.76 -4.61 -4.81
C LEU A 72 -0.58 -4.63 -4.10
N VAL A 73 -1.31 -3.54 -4.21
CA VAL A 73 -2.57 -3.34 -3.49
C VAL A 73 -3.70 -3.19 -4.49
N SER A 74 -4.76 -3.92 -4.26
CA SER A 74 -5.95 -3.84 -5.10
C SER A 74 -7.20 -3.87 -4.25
N LEU A 75 -8.31 -3.40 -4.82
CA LEU A 75 -9.59 -3.44 -4.13
C LEU A 75 -9.96 -4.90 -3.86
N ASP A 76 -10.32 -5.19 -2.61
CA ASP A 76 -10.70 -6.55 -2.21
C ASP A 76 -12.16 -6.78 -2.61
N LYS A 77 -12.34 -7.48 -3.72
CA LYS A 77 -13.66 -7.82 -4.23
C LYS A 77 -14.07 -9.19 -3.70
N ILE A 78 -15.08 -9.20 -2.89
CA ILE A 78 -15.63 -10.43 -2.34
C ILE A 78 -16.72 -10.97 -3.27
#